data_c91890b0e5b6eafed4f533c2ed7f2463
#
_entry.id   c91890b0e5b6eafed4f533c2ed7f2463
#
_cell.length_a   1.000
_cell.length_b   1.000
_cell.length_c   1.000
_cell.angle_alpha   90.00
_cell.angle_beta   90.00
_cell.angle_gamma   90.00
#
_symmetry.space_group_name_H-M   'P 1'
#
loop_
_entity.id
_entity.type
_entity.pdbx_description
1 polymer ?
#
loop_
_entity_poly.entity_id
_entity_poly.type
_entity_poly.pdbx_seq_one_letter_code
_entity_poly.pdbx_strand_id
1 'polypeptide(L)'
;MLKGLSAANWLRRSRLMKPMNEEHLAILRRHMVEVIAIYADLASEELGKAALDERVMAAMLRVPRHLFVPAQAAPFAYQDTPLPIGFDKTVSQPFMVALMTDLLAPQPHEAVLEIGTGLGYQTAILAELAGQVWSVEIIEEFASHAEALLQRLGLSNVGIRVGDGSRGWPDRAPFDKILVTAAAEEAPPALLEQLKPMGRMVLPVGTDEQLLTVIDKDSAGQFEARKLIPVRFSRLEAA
;
A
#
# COMPACT_ATOMS: atom_id res chain seq x y z
N MET A 1 19.28 -3.45 -37.02
CA MET A 1 18.56 -4.73 -37.24
C MET A 1 18.75 -5.62 -36.02
N LEU A 2 17.89 -5.51 -35.01
CA LEU A 2 17.85 -6.44 -33.86
C LEU A 2 16.80 -7.49 -34.18
N LYS A 3 17.25 -8.67 -34.60
CA LYS A 3 16.39 -9.82 -34.86
C LYS A 3 15.86 -10.38 -33.56
N GLY A 4 14.53 -10.55 -33.50
CA GLY A 4 13.78 -10.99 -32.36
C GLY A 4 14.26 -12.29 -31.73
N LEU A 5 14.45 -12.28 -30.44
CA LEU A 5 14.54 -13.49 -29.63
C LEU A 5 13.14 -14.11 -29.54
N SER A 6 12.97 -15.32 -30.03
CA SER A 6 11.69 -16.03 -30.03
C SER A 6 11.23 -16.30 -28.59
N ALA A 7 9.92 -16.28 -28.35
CA ALA A 7 9.28 -16.61 -27.08
C ALA A 7 9.80 -17.94 -26.46
N ALA A 8 10.22 -18.89 -27.28
CA ALA A 8 10.80 -20.18 -26.86
C ALA A 8 12.19 -20.00 -26.16
N ASN A 9 12.99 -19.02 -26.56
CA ASN A 9 14.29 -18.74 -25.94
C ASN A 9 14.12 -17.98 -24.61
N TRP A 10 13.05 -17.21 -24.46
CA TRP A 10 12.72 -16.55 -23.21
C TRP A 10 12.23 -17.56 -22.15
N LEU A 11 11.37 -18.51 -22.55
CA LEU A 11 10.88 -19.59 -21.68
C LEU A 11 11.99 -20.58 -21.24
N ARG A 12 13.05 -20.78 -22.06
CA ARG A 12 14.20 -21.59 -21.66
C ARG A 12 15.08 -20.88 -20.60
N ARG A 13 15.21 -19.56 -20.65
CA ARG A 13 15.98 -18.80 -19.65
C ARG A 13 15.28 -18.70 -18.32
N SER A 14 13.94 -18.68 -18.28
CA SER A 14 13.18 -18.68 -17.01
C SER A 14 13.31 -20.00 -16.22
N ARG A 15 13.65 -21.12 -16.88
CA ARG A 15 13.95 -22.41 -16.22
C ARG A 15 15.34 -22.49 -15.58
N LEU A 16 16.21 -21.51 -15.82
CA LEU A 16 17.59 -21.50 -15.30
C LEU A 16 17.80 -20.61 -14.08
N MET A 17 16.82 -19.81 -13.69
CA MET A 17 16.92 -19.05 -12.43
C MET A 17 16.55 -19.98 -11.26
N LYS A 18 17.55 -20.36 -10.48
CA LYS A 18 17.30 -20.99 -9.17
C LYS A 18 16.41 -20.04 -8.37
N PRO A 19 15.40 -20.56 -7.64
CA PRO A 19 14.65 -19.73 -6.70
C PRO A 19 15.64 -19.04 -5.78
N MET A 20 15.48 -17.72 -5.60
CA MET A 20 16.31 -16.97 -4.64
C MET A 20 16.11 -17.57 -3.25
N ASN A 21 17.21 -17.86 -2.55
CA ASN A 21 17.11 -18.32 -1.18
C ASN A 21 16.70 -17.14 -0.26
N GLU A 22 16.21 -17.45 0.92
CA GLU A 22 15.75 -16.44 1.89
C GLU A 22 16.88 -15.45 2.29
N GLU A 23 18.11 -15.89 2.32
CA GLU A 23 19.26 -15.04 2.62
C GLU A 23 19.44 -13.91 1.56
N HIS A 24 19.35 -14.25 0.27
CA HIS A 24 19.38 -13.25 -0.80
C HIS A 24 18.19 -12.31 -0.73
N LEU A 25 16.98 -12.83 -0.47
CA LEU A 25 15.77 -12.02 -0.34
C LEU A 25 15.86 -11.06 0.86
N ALA A 26 16.46 -11.51 1.97
CA ALA A 26 16.70 -10.66 3.14
C ALA A 26 17.71 -9.52 2.84
N ILE A 27 18.75 -9.77 2.04
CA ILE A 27 19.68 -8.73 1.58
C ILE A 27 18.97 -7.70 0.72
N LEU A 28 18.18 -8.16 -0.27
CA LEU A 28 17.42 -7.27 -1.15
C LEU A 28 16.39 -6.43 -0.37
N ARG A 29 15.75 -7.02 0.63
CA ARG A 29 14.79 -6.33 1.49
C ARG A 29 15.46 -5.23 2.33
N ARG A 30 16.64 -5.49 2.90
CA ARG A 30 17.43 -4.45 3.59
C ARG A 30 17.81 -3.31 2.66
N HIS A 31 18.28 -3.62 1.46
CA HIS A 31 18.62 -2.61 0.47
C HIS A 31 17.40 -1.76 0.06
N MET A 32 16.23 -2.38 -0.12
CA MET A 32 14.99 -1.64 -0.36
C MET A 32 14.70 -0.62 0.75
N VAL A 33 14.87 -1.01 2.02
CA VAL A 33 14.65 -0.13 3.17
C VAL A 33 15.67 1.02 3.19
N GLU A 34 16.93 0.77 2.84
CA GLU A 34 17.94 1.81 2.69
C GLU A 34 17.60 2.81 1.58
N VAL A 35 17.10 2.33 0.45
CA VAL A 35 16.63 3.19 -0.66
C VAL A 35 15.43 4.04 -0.22
N ILE A 36 14.48 3.48 0.53
CA ILE A 36 13.36 4.22 1.10
C ILE A 36 13.84 5.36 2.01
N ALA A 37 14.85 5.10 2.86
CA ALA A 37 15.42 6.12 3.74
C ALA A 37 16.08 7.27 2.96
N ILE A 38 16.79 6.95 1.86
CA ILE A 38 17.38 7.96 0.97
C ILE A 38 16.29 8.83 0.32
N TYR A 39 15.20 8.23 -0.18
CA TYR A 39 14.11 9.01 -0.77
C TYR A 39 13.39 9.87 0.26
N ALA A 40 13.24 9.41 1.49
CA ALA A 40 12.67 10.23 2.57
C ALA A 40 13.52 11.46 2.88
N ASP A 41 14.84 11.30 2.90
CA ASP A 41 15.78 12.41 3.09
C ASP A 41 15.76 13.40 1.93
N LEU A 42 15.74 12.90 0.69
CA LEU A 42 15.65 13.72 -0.53
C LEU A 42 14.33 14.52 -0.61
N ALA A 43 13.23 13.99 -0.09
CA ALA A 43 11.93 14.65 -0.05
C ALA A 43 11.67 15.40 1.27
N SER A 44 12.70 15.64 2.08
CA SER A 44 12.57 16.18 3.44
C SER A 44 11.95 17.57 3.50
N GLU A 45 12.20 18.42 2.52
CA GLU A 45 11.64 19.77 2.45
C GLU A 45 10.12 19.73 2.22
N GLU A 46 9.65 18.89 1.28
CA GLU A 46 8.23 18.72 0.97
C GLU A 46 7.46 17.99 2.05
N LEU A 47 8.13 17.04 2.73
CA LEU A 47 7.53 16.23 3.79
C LEU A 47 7.58 16.91 5.17
N GLY A 48 8.45 17.92 5.35
CA GLY A 48 8.70 18.58 6.62
C GLY A 48 9.43 17.68 7.64
N LYS A 49 10.08 16.60 7.19
CA LYS A 49 10.84 15.65 8.04
C LYS A 49 11.84 14.87 7.20
N ALA A 50 13.02 14.61 7.76
CA ALA A 50 14.12 13.94 7.06
C ALA A 50 14.09 12.41 7.15
N ALA A 51 13.28 11.83 8.02
CA ALA A 51 13.22 10.38 8.21
C ALA A 51 11.78 9.91 8.48
N LEU A 52 11.46 8.70 8.03
CA LEU A 52 10.20 8.02 8.34
C LEU A 52 10.28 7.35 9.73
N ASP A 53 9.11 7.07 10.31
CA ASP A 53 8.99 6.38 11.62
C ASP A 53 9.73 5.02 11.58
N GLU A 54 10.57 4.77 12.58
CA GLU A 54 11.33 3.52 12.70
C GLU A 54 10.44 2.27 12.74
N ARG A 55 9.23 2.36 13.28
CA ARG A 55 8.24 1.26 13.29
C ARG A 55 7.81 0.92 11.88
N VAL A 56 7.60 1.93 11.02
CA VAL A 56 7.25 1.74 9.61
C VAL A 56 8.41 1.07 8.88
N MET A 57 9.64 1.58 9.05
CA MET A 57 10.84 1.00 8.44
C MET A 57 11.07 -0.44 8.90
N ALA A 58 10.82 -0.74 10.17
CA ALA A 58 10.91 -2.09 10.71
C ALA A 58 9.82 -3.02 10.12
N ALA A 59 8.58 -2.54 9.91
CA ALA A 59 7.53 -3.31 9.24
C ALA A 59 7.90 -3.60 7.78
N MET A 60 8.41 -2.60 7.04
CA MET A 60 8.93 -2.78 5.67
C MET A 60 10.05 -3.82 5.61
N LEU A 61 10.87 -3.92 6.64
CA LEU A 61 11.95 -4.91 6.75
C LEU A 61 11.42 -6.31 7.08
N ARG A 62 10.32 -6.45 7.83
CA ARG A 62 9.74 -7.75 8.21
C ARG A 62 8.89 -8.36 7.12
N VAL A 63 8.01 -7.58 6.49
CA VAL A 63 7.03 -8.08 5.53
C VAL A 63 7.69 -8.50 4.21
N PRO A 64 7.56 -9.77 3.78
CA PRO A 64 8.22 -10.31 2.60
C PRO A 64 7.51 -9.92 1.30
N ARG A 65 7.80 -8.72 0.77
CA ARG A 65 7.12 -8.14 -0.41
C ARG A 65 7.04 -9.08 -1.61
N HIS A 66 8.05 -9.94 -1.82
CA HIS A 66 8.10 -10.89 -2.94
C HIS A 66 6.95 -11.91 -2.94
N LEU A 67 6.27 -12.11 -1.79
CA LEU A 67 5.08 -12.97 -1.70
C LEU A 67 3.80 -12.27 -2.19
N PHE A 68 3.81 -10.94 -2.30
CA PHE A 68 2.67 -10.10 -2.68
C PHE A 68 2.75 -9.60 -4.12
N VAL A 69 3.50 -10.29 -4.97
CA VAL A 69 3.62 -10.00 -6.40
C VAL A 69 3.50 -11.31 -7.20
N PRO A 70 3.08 -11.25 -8.47
CA PRO A 70 3.11 -12.43 -9.33
C PRO A 70 4.50 -13.06 -9.39
N ALA A 71 4.58 -14.39 -9.52
CA ALA A 71 5.85 -15.13 -9.52
C ALA A 71 6.89 -14.58 -10.51
N GLN A 72 6.42 -14.09 -11.68
CA GLN A 72 7.28 -13.48 -12.69
C GLN A 72 7.90 -12.15 -12.26
N ALA A 73 7.22 -11.42 -11.36
CA ALA A 73 7.68 -10.15 -10.81
C ALA A 73 8.51 -10.30 -9.51
N ALA A 74 8.51 -11.50 -8.89
CA ALA A 74 9.22 -11.74 -7.64
C ALA A 74 10.72 -11.36 -7.65
N PRO A 75 11.49 -11.55 -8.75
CA PRO A 75 12.88 -11.08 -8.82
C PRO A 75 13.04 -9.57 -8.71
N PHE A 76 12.01 -8.80 -8.98
CA PHE A 76 11.98 -7.33 -8.96
C PHE A 76 11.27 -6.76 -7.73
N ALA A 77 10.75 -7.63 -6.84
CA ALA A 77 9.88 -7.24 -5.74
C ALA A 77 10.49 -6.20 -4.79
N TYR A 78 11.80 -6.16 -4.69
CA TYR A 78 12.53 -5.25 -3.80
C TYR A 78 13.14 -4.03 -4.49
N GLN A 79 12.86 -3.84 -5.80
CA GLN A 79 13.14 -2.58 -6.48
C GLN A 79 12.13 -1.52 -6.05
N ASP A 80 12.56 -0.27 -5.91
CA ASP A 80 11.68 0.83 -5.53
C ASP A 80 10.87 1.35 -6.72
N THR A 81 10.00 0.48 -7.24
CA THR A 81 9.10 0.74 -8.37
C THR A 81 7.76 0.03 -8.17
N PRO A 82 6.65 0.56 -8.71
CA PRO A 82 5.40 -0.18 -8.78
C PRO A 82 5.55 -1.38 -9.73
N LEU A 83 4.90 -2.49 -9.40
CA LEU A 83 4.94 -3.71 -10.22
C LEU A 83 3.52 -4.13 -10.63
N PRO A 84 3.31 -4.53 -11.91
CA PRO A 84 2.00 -4.95 -12.38
C PRO A 84 1.54 -6.25 -11.68
N ILE A 85 0.27 -6.29 -11.29
CA ILE A 85 -0.36 -7.44 -10.62
C ILE A 85 -1.56 -8.02 -11.38
N GLY A 86 -1.90 -7.48 -12.54
CA GLY A 86 -3.06 -7.85 -13.34
C GLY A 86 -4.17 -6.79 -13.26
N PHE A 87 -5.21 -6.93 -14.09
CA PHE A 87 -6.36 -6.02 -14.14
C PHE A 87 -5.98 -4.53 -14.26
N ASP A 88 -4.88 -4.22 -14.95
CA ASP A 88 -4.30 -2.87 -15.04
C ASP A 88 -3.98 -2.21 -13.69
N LYS A 89 -3.78 -3.04 -12.65
CA LYS A 89 -3.37 -2.61 -11.31
C LYS A 89 -1.91 -2.95 -11.03
N THR A 90 -1.38 -2.28 -10.02
CA THR A 90 0.00 -2.48 -9.54
C THR A 90 0.04 -2.63 -8.03
N VAL A 91 1.03 -3.37 -7.52
CA VAL A 91 1.47 -3.16 -6.15
C VAL A 91 2.27 -1.85 -6.11
N SER A 92 1.97 -0.97 -5.17
CA SER A 92 2.58 0.35 -5.06
C SER A 92 4.10 0.28 -4.87
N GLN A 93 4.82 1.31 -5.33
CA GLN A 93 6.24 1.51 -5.06
C GLN A 93 6.53 1.41 -3.55
N PRO A 94 7.60 0.73 -3.11
CA PRO A 94 7.94 0.58 -1.70
C PRO A 94 8.04 1.90 -0.93
N PHE A 95 8.68 2.93 -1.50
CA PHE A 95 8.73 4.26 -0.89
C PHE A 95 7.32 4.83 -0.64
N MET A 96 6.39 4.69 -1.59
CA MET A 96 5.00 5.16 -1.42
C MET A 96 4.26 4.41 -0.32
N VAL A 97 4.44 3.09 -0.22
CA VAL A 97 3.88 2.29 0.88
C VAL A 97 4.40 2.78 2.23
N ALA A 98 5.71 2.98 2.35
CA ALA A 98 6.32 3.47 3.58
C ALA A 98 5.86 4.89 3.92
N LEU A 99 5.87 5.81 2.94
CA LEU A 99 5.47 7.21 3.13
C LEU A 99 4.00 7.33 3.54
N MET A 100 3.09 6.68 2.83
CA MET A 100 1.66 6.75 3.14
C MET A 100 1.36 6.15 4.53
N THR A 101 2.04 5.07 4.90
CA THR A 101 1.92 4.46 6.23
C THR A 101 2.46 5.39 7.33
N ASP A 102 3.59 6.03 7.08
CA ASP A 102 4.20 7.00 7.99
C ASP A 102 3.32 8.24 8.20
N LEU A 103 2.77 8.80 7.13
CA LEU A 103 1.84 9.92 7.19
C LEU A 103 0.54 9.55 7.92
N LEU A 104 0.07 8.33 7.75
CA LEU A 104 -1.11 7.80 8.45
C LEU A 104 -0.85 7.67 9.96
N ALA A 105 0.38 7.32 10.34
CA ALA A 105 0.85 7.15 11.71
C ALA A 105 -0.02 6.19 12.56
N PRO A 106 -0.29 4.94 12.10
CA PRO A 106 -1.15 4.01 12.83
C PRO A 106 -0.54 3.60 14.18
N GLN A 107 -1.41 3.37 15.18
CA GLN A 107 -1.00 2.93 16.50
C GLN A 107 -1.50 1.50 16.80
N PRO A 108 -0.82 0.75 17.70
CA PRO A 108 -1.13 -0.66 17.96
C PRO A 108 -2.54 -0.93 18.52
N HIS A 109 -3.24 0.09 18.99
CA HIS A 109 -4.60 -0.04 19.53
C HIS A 109 -5.68 0.48 18.55
N GLU A 110 -5.28 1.03 17.40
CA GLU A 110 -6.17 1.67 16.44
C GLU A 110 -6.76 0.69 15.44
N ALA A 111 -7.96 1.03 14.95
CA ALA A 111 -8.62 0.39 13.82
C ALA A 111 -8.37 1.21 12.55
N VAL A 112 -7.81 0.55 11.53
CA VAL A 112 -7.50 1.14 10.23
C VAL A 112 -8.45 0.59 9.17
N LEU A 113 -9.02 1.48 8.35
CA LEU A 113 -9.66 1.11 7.08
C LEU A 113 -8.67 1.32 5.93
N GLU A 114 -8.49 0.31 5.12
CA GLU A 114 -7.75 0.38 3.85
C GLU A 114 -8.73 0.26 2.68
N ILE A 115 -8.56 1.08 1.65
CA ILE A 115 -9.26 0.98 0.38
C ILE A 115 -8.27 0.63 -0.71
N GLY A 116 -8.48 -0.53 -1.34
CA GLY A 116 -7.58 -1.10 -2.34
C GLY A 116 -6.57 -2.08 -1.74
N THR A 117 -7.06 -3.27 -1.38
CA THR A 117 -6.22 -4.37 -0.83
C THR A 117 -5.15 -4.83 -1.83
N GLY A 118 -5.51 -4.93 -3.12
CA GLY A 118 -4.67 -5.54 -4.13
C GLY A 118 -4.28 -6.96 -3.74
N LEU A 119 -2.99 -7.27 -3.80
CA LEU A 119 -2.48 -8.58 -3.33
C LEU A 119 -2.12 -8.59 -1.83
N GLY A 120 -2.38 -7.50 -1.08
CA GLY A 120 -2.29 -7.45 0.38
C GLY A 120 -0.98 -6.94 0.96
N TYR A 121 -0.05 -6.37 0.17
CA TYR A 121 1.23 -5.90 0.70
C TYR A 121 1.07 -4.73 1.68
N GLN A 122 0.33 -3.68 1.28
CA GLN A 122 0.04 -2.55 2.15
C GLN A 122 -0.78 -2.99 3.38
N THR A 123 -1.74 -3.90 3.18
CA THR A 123 -2.53 -4.50 4.27
C THR A 123 -1.63 -5.18 5.31
N ALA A 124 -0.63 -5.96 4.86
CA ALA A 124 0.33 -6.62 5.75
C ALA A 124 1.19 -5.63 6.54
N ILE A 125 1.64 -4.53 5.91
CA ILE A 125 2.37 -3.46 6.60
C ILE A 125 1.49 -2.79 7.67
N LEU A 126 0.23 -2.49 7.36
CA LEU A 126 -0.72 -1.92 8.33
C LEU A 126 -0.99 -2.90 9.49
N ALA A 127 -1.12 -4.19 9.21
CA ALA A 127 -1.37 -5.23 10.22
C ALA A 127 -0.21 -5.38 11.23
N GLU A 128 1.03 -5.07 10.84
CA GLU A 128 2.19 -5.04 11.72
C GLU A 128 2.18 -3.84 12.70
N LEU A 129 1.39 -2.80 12.41
CA LEU A 129 1.45 -1.51 13.08
C LEU A 129 0.16 -1.14 13.83
N ALA A 130 -0.98 -1.69 13.40
CA ALA A 130 -2.31 -1.38 13.92
C ALA A 130 -2.90 -2.54 14.72
N GLY A 131 -3.88 -2.25 15.55
CA GLY A 131 -4.62 -3.28 16.31
C GLY A 131 -5.55 -4.10 15.42
N GLN A 132 -6.22 -3.46 14.47
CA GLN A 132 -7.13 -4.09 13.52
C GLN A 132 -7.07 -3.40 12.17
N VAL A 133 -7.03 -4.16 11.08
CA VAL A 133 -7.12 -3.65 9.71
C VAL A 133 -8.39 -4.22 9.05
N TRP A 134 -9.18 -3.32 8.49
CA TRP A 134 -10.32 -3.63 7.63
C TRP A 134 -9.97 -3.17 6.23
N SER A 135 -10.01 -4.05 5.24
CA SER A 135 -9.61 -3.73 3.87
C SER A 135 -10.73 -4.02 2.87
N VAL A 136 -10.97 -3.10 1.96
CA VAL A 136 -12.00 -3.22 0.91
C VAL A 136 -11.32 -3.30 -0.44
N GLU A 137 -11.68 -4.33 -1.22
CA GLU A 137 -11.15 -4.58 -2.56
C GLU A 137 -12.32 -4.79 -3.54
N ILE A 138 -12.26 -4.15 -4.70
CA ILE A 138 -13.31 -4.27 -5.71
C ILE A 138 -13.15 -5.54 -6.56
N ILE A 139 -11.92 -6.05 -6.70
CA ILE A 139 -11.58 -7.24 -7.50
C ILE A 139 -11.58 -8.47 -6.59
N GLU A 140 -12.56 -9.36 -6.77
CA GLU A 140 -12.76 -10.54 -5.93
C GLU A 140 -11.53 -11.47 -5.93
N GLU A 141 -10.87 -11.63 -7.08
CA GLU A 141 -9.68 -12.47 -7.21
C GLU A 141 -8.52 -11.95 -6.34
N PHE A 142 -8.36 -10.63 -6.26
CA PHE A 142 -7.34 -10.03 -5.40
C PHE A 142 -7.69 -10.19 -3.94
N ALA A 143 -8.93 -9.90 -3.55
CA ALA A 143 -9.39 -10.05 -2.17
C ALA A 143 -9.19 -11.47 -1.66
N SER A 144 -9.62 -12.47 -2.44
CA SER A 144 -9.47 -13.89 -2.08
C SER A 144 -8.01 -14.33 -1.98
N HIS A 145 -7.15 -13.86 -2.91
CA HIS A 145 -5.72 -14.14 -2.88
C HIS A 145 -5.05 -13.52 -1.65
N ALA A 146 -5.34 -12.25 -1.37
CA ALA A 146 -4.78 -11.52 -0.24
C ALA A 146 -5.19 -12.16 1.08
N GLU A 147 -6.47 -12.51 1.26
CA GLU A 147 -6.97 -13.14 2.47
C GLU A 147 -6.23 -14.46 2.75
N ALA A 148 -6.14 -15.34 1.75
CA ALA A 148 -5.43 -16.62 1.88
C ALA A 148 -3.94 -16.44 2.20
N LEU A 149 -3.29 -15.42 1.62
CA LEU A 149 -1.87 -15.14 1.87
C LEU A 149 -1.65 -14.58 3.27
N LEU A 150 -2.44 -13.60 3.69
CA LEU A 150 -2.32 -12.97 5.01
C LEU A 150 -2.58 -13.97 6.14
N GLN A 151 -3.57 -14.88 5.98
CA GLN A 151 -3.81 -15.98 6.91
C GLN A 151 -2.60 -16.91 7.00
N ARG A 152 -1.98 -17.29 5.88
CA ARG A 152 -0.75 -18.12 5.86
C ARG A 152 0.43 -17.45 6.56
N LEU A 153 0.49 -16.11 6.52
CA LEU A 153 1.52 -15.32 7.21
C LEU A 153 1.19 -15.12 8.71
N GLY A 154 0.05 -15.62 9.19
CA GLY A 154 -0.34 -15.51 10.60
C GLY A 154 -0.88 -14.12 11.00
N LEU A 155 -1.23 -13.26 10.03
CA LEU A 155 -1.81 -11.95 10.28
C LEU A 155 -3.32 -12.11 10.56
N SER A 156 -3.68 -12.30 11.82
CA SER A 156 -5.05 -12.59 12.26
C SER A 156 -5.89 -11.33 12.54
N ASN A 157 -5.26 -10.15 12.54
CA ASN A 157 -5.90 -8.86 12.79
C ASN A 157 -6.32 -8.15 11.49
N VAL A 158 -6.64 -8.92 10.44
CA VAL A 158 -7.09 -8.40 9.14
C VAL A 158 -8.45 -8.97 8.80
N GLY A 159 -9.38 -8.11 8.38
CA GLY A 159 -10.62 -8.49 7.73
C GLY A 159 -10.68 -7.88 6.33
N ILE A 160 -10.99 -8.70 5.32
CA ILE A 160 -11.13 -8.25 3.93
C ILE A 160 -12.58 -8.44 3.49
N ARG A 161 -13.09 -7.50 2.68
CA ARG A 161 -14.33 -7.68 1.95
C ARG A 161 -14.20 -7.23 0.50
N VAL A 162 -14.97 -7.87 -0.36
CA VAL A 162 -15.19 -7.43 -1.73
C VAL A 162 -16.27 -6.35 -1.76
N GLY A 163 -16.01 -5.23 -2.45
CA GLY A 163 -17.00 -4.17 -2.61
C GLY A 163 -16.43 -2.85 -3.10
N ASP A 164 -17.32 -1.89 -3.27
CA ASP A 164 -17.01 -0.51 -3.63
C ASP A 164 -16.31 0.21 -2.48
N GLY A 165 -15.03 0.50 -2.67
CA GLY A 165 -14.19 1.16 -1.69
C GLY A 165 -14.61 2.60 -1.38
N SER A 166 -15.27 3.29 -2.31
CA SER A 166 -15.75 4.66 -2.09
C SER A 166 -16.79 4.76 -0.98
N ARG A 167 -17.47 3.65 -0.70
CA ARG A 167 -18.47 3.51 0.38
C ARG A 167 -17.86 3.13 1.73
N GLY A 168 -16.57 2.83 1.78
CA GLY A 168 -15.91 2.35 3.00
C GLY A 168 -16.49 1.05 3.54
N TRP A 169 -16.57 0.90 4.87
CA TRP A 169 -17.14 -0.27 5.55
C TRP A 169 -18.01 0.15 6.75
N PRO A 170 -19.27 0.58 6.51
CA PRO A 170 -20.13 1.15 7.55
C PRO A 170 -20.31 0.25 8.78
N ASP A 171 -20.43 -1.09 8.58
CA ASP A 171 -20.63 -2.05 9.68
C ASP A 171 -19.44 -2.17 10.62
N ARG A 172 -18.29 -1.64 10.26
CA ARG A 172 -17.05 -1.63 11.04
C ARG A 172 -16.61 -0.25 11.49
N ALA A 173 -17.29 0.79 10.98
CA ALA A 173 -17.03 2.18 11.36
C ALA A 173 -17.41 2.45 12.83
N PRO A 174 -16.85 3.50 13.44
CA PRO A 174 -15.89 4.44 12.89
C PRO A 174 -14.41 3.98 13.02
N PHE A 175 -13.52 4.50 12.16
CA PHE A 175 -12.11 4.14 12.09
C PHE A 175 -11.21 5.26 12.65
N ASP A 176 -10.11 4.89 13.30
CA ASP A 176 -9.10 5.84 13.75
C ASP A 176 -8.30 6.39 12.57
N LYS A 177 -8.04 5.53 11.58
CA LYS A 177 -7.24 5.84 10.39
C LYS A 177 -7.89 5.28 9.14
N ILE A 178 -7.77 6.01 8.02
CA ILE A 178 -8.22 5.54 6.70
C ILE A 178 -7.09 5.73 5.70
N LEU A 179 -6.68 4.68 5.00
CA LEU A 179 -5.71 4.70 3.92
C LEU A 179 -6.40 4.35 2.60
N VAL A 180 -6.27 5.19 1.58
CA VAL A 180 -6.79 4.91 0.24
C VAL A 180 -5.63 4.77 -0.74
N THR A 181 -5.48 3.61 -1.35
CA THR A 181 -4.40 3.29 -2.28
C THR A 181 -4.79 3.45 -3.74
N ALA A 182 -5.86 4.19 -4.00
CA ALA A 182 -6.36 4.57 -5.32
C ALA A 182 -6.67 6.08 -5.34
N ALA A 183 -6.54 6.73 -6.49
CA ALA A 183 -6.80 8.16 -6.61
C ALA A 183 -8.28 8.46 -6.77
N ALA A 184 -8.81 9.35 -5.93
CA ALA A 184 -10.14 9.90 -6.05
C ALA A 184 -10.07 11.36 -6.56
N GLU A 185 -11.10 11.80 -7.29
CA GLU A 185 -11.18 13.21 -7.71
C GLU A 185 -11.22 14.15 -6.49
N GLU A 186 -11.99 13.75 -5.49
CA GLU A 186 -12.08 14.36 -4.16
C GLU A 186 -12.20 13.27 -3.09
N ALA A 187 -12.00 13.61 -1.82
CA ALA A 187 -12.15 12.66 -0.73
C ALA A 187 -13.60 12.15 -0.65
N PRO A 188 -13.84 10.83 -0.74
CA PRO A 188 -15.19 10.29 -0.72
C PRO A 188 -15.92 10.66 0.58
N PRO A 189 -17.13 11.28 0.51
CA PRO A 189 -17.88 11.71 1.70
C PRO A 189 -18.13 10.58 2.70
N ALA A 190 -18.44 9.38 2.22
CA ALA A 190 -18.69 8.22 3.07
C ALA A 190 -17.46 7.80 3.89
N LEU A 191 -16.24 8.03 3.39
CA LEU A 191 -15.00 7.77 4.13
C LEU A 191 -14.77 8.84 5.21
N LEU A 192 -15.06 10.10 4.89
CA LEU A 192 -14.97 11.21 5.87
C LEU A 192 -15.95 11.01 7.03
N GLU A 193 -17.17 10.56 6.75
CA GLU A 193 -18.19 10.23 7.76
C GLU A 193 -17.72 9.09 8.68
N GLN A 194 -17.02 8.08 8.13
CA GLN A 194 -16.52 6.92 8.86
C GLN A 194 -15.22 7.19 9.63
N LEU A 195 -14.62 8.38 9.49
CA LEU A 195 -13.44 8.75 10.24
C LEU A 195 -13.82 9.27 11.63
N LYS A 196 -13.20 8.73 12.68
CA LYS A 196 -13.39 9.21 14.07
C LYS A 196 -12.96 10.67 14.23
N PRO A 197 -13.51 11.41 15.21
CA PRO A 197 -12.85 12.63 15.72
C PRO A 197 -11.39 12.31 16.10
N MET A 198 -10.47 13.22 15.82
CA MET A 198 -9.02 13.05 15.94
C MET A 198 -8.41 11.98 15.02
N GLY A 199 -9.21 11.49 14.06
CA GLY A 199 -8.77 10.53 13.05
C GLY A 199 -8.04 11.18 11.89
N ARG A 200 -7.34 10.36 11.11
CA ARG A 200 -6.56 10.79 9.94
C ARG A 200 -6.83 9.91 8.74
N MET A 201 -6.97 10.54 7.57
CA MET A 201 -7.02 9.86 6.29
C MET A 201 -5.85 10.29 5.40
N VAL A 202 -5.29 9.32 4.66
CA VAL A 202 -4.24 9.56 3.66
C VAL A 202 -4.70 8.99 2.33
N LEU A 203 -4.71 9.82 1.28
CA LEU A 203 -5.17 9.41 -0.04
C LEU A 203 -4.54 10.26 -1.15
N PRO A 204 -4.40 9.73 -2.37
CA PRO A 204 -4.16 10.53 -3.57
C PRO A 204 -5.45 11.26 -3.99
N VAL A 205 -5.37 12.57 -4.22
CA VAL A 205 -6.52 13.40 -4.68
C VAL A 205 -6.18 14.06 -6.00
N GLY A 206 -7.09 13.97 -6.96
CA GLY A 206 -6.99 14.56 -8.28
C GLY A 206 -7.24 13.57 -9.40
N THR A 207 -7.38 14.08 -10.62
CA THR A 207 -7.59 13.30 -11.86
C THR A 207 -6.29 13.16 -12.67
N ASP A 208 -5.94 14.21 -13.43
CA ASP A 208 -4.73 14.21 -14.26
C ASP A 208 -3.49 14.57 -13.43
N GLU A 209 -3.63 15.53 -12.53
CA GLU A 209 -2.64 15.88 -11.51
C GLU A 209 -3.15 15.38 -10.15
N GLN A 210 -2.44 14.41 -9.58
CA GLN A 210 -2.78 13.83 -8.29
C GLN A 210 -1.78 14.30 -7.24
N LEU A 211 -2.29 14.72 -6.08
CA LEU A 211 -1.48 15.09 -4.93
C LEU A 211 -1.76 14.14 -3.76
N LEU A 212 -0.71 13.62 -3.15
CA LEU A 212 -0.85 12.90 -1.90
C LEU A 212 -1.36 13.87 -0.83
N THR A 213 -2.50 13.55 -0.26
CA THR A 213 -3.24 14.43 0.65
C THR A 213 -3.43 13.74 2.00
N VAL A 214 -3.17 14.46 3.06
CA VAL A 214 -3.49 14.07 4.44
C VAL A 214 -4.69 14.91 4.88
N ILE A 215 -5.71 14.24 5.41
CA ILE A 215 -6.90 14.88 5.97
C ILE A 215 -6.99 14.50 7.44
N ASP A 216 -6.92 15.49 8.30
CA ASP A 216 -7.12 15.35 9.74
C ASP A 216 -8.53 15.80 10.11
N LYS A 217 -9.21 15.03 10.99
CA LYS A 217 -10.50 15.41 11.57
C LYS A 217 -10.26 15.82 13.02
N ASP A 218 -10.61 17.04 13.38
CA ASP A 218 -10.44 17.54 14.75
C ASP A 218 -11.48 16.99 15.74
N SER A 219 -11.40 17.37 17.00
CA SER A 219 -12.34 16.96 18.04
C SER A 219 -13.76 17.53 17.86
N ALA A 220 -13.90 18.62 17.10
CA ALA A 220 -15.18 19.23 16.75
C ALA A 220 -15.79 18.65 15.46
N GLY A 221 -15.08 17.73 14.79
CA GLY A 221 -15.51 17.09 13.55
C GLY A 221 -15.20 17.90 12.29
N GLN A 222 -14.38 18.96 12.39
CA GLN A 222 -13.93 19.74 11.23
C GLN A 222 -12.74 19.05 10.55
N PHE A 223 -12.62 19.23 9.24
CA PHE A 223 -11.57 18.62 8.44
C PHE A 223 -10.52 19.66 8.03
N GLU A 224 -9.25 19.31 8.22
CA GLU A 224 -8.12 20.04 7.68
C GLU A 224 -7.38 19.15 6.67
N ALA A 225 -7.19 19.66 5.43
CA ALA A 225 -6.52 18.92 4.37
C ALA A 225 -5.17 19.57 4.02
N ARG A 226 -4.11 18.77 4.00
CA ARG A 226 -2.76 19.16 3.58
C ARG A 226 -2.35 18.39 2.34
N LYS A 227 -2.09 19.08 1.25
CA LYS A 227 -1.54 18.52 0.01
C LYS A 227 -0.01 18.53 0.10
N LEU A 228 0.62 17.40 -0.25
CA LEU A 228 2.06 17.21 -0.08
C LEU A 228 2.77 17.13 -1.44
N ILE A 229 2.97 15.94 -1.96
CA ILE A 229 3.77 15.68 -3.15
C ILE A 229 2.92 15.19 -4.32
N PRO A 230 3.33 15.45 -5.58
CA PRO A 230 2.72 14.84 -6.75
C PRO A 230 2.90 13.31 -6.73
N VAL A 231 1.83 12.59 -7.09
CA VAL A 231 1.81 11.13 -7.13
C VAL A 231 1.04 10.63 -8.33
N ARG A 232 1.13 9.32 -8.62
CA ARG A 232 0.34 8.68 -9.66
C ARG A 232 -0.18 7.33 -9.21
N PHE A 233 -1.48 7.25 -9.03
CA PHE A 233 -2.22 6.04 -8.66
C PHE A 233 -3.29 5.70 -9.70
N SER A 234 -3.71 4.42 -9.72
CA SER A 234 -4.93 4.03 -10.43
C SER A 234 -6.12 4.76 -9.84
N ARG A 235 -7.13 5.04 -10.67
CA ARG A 235 -8.36 5.68 -10.19
C ARG A 235 -9.10 4.75 -9.23
N LEU A 236 -9.74 5.36 -8.23
CA LEU A 236 -10.72 4.68 -7.38
C LEU A 236 -11.94 4.33 -8.23
N GLU A 237 -12.22 3.05 -8.35
CA GLU A 237 -13.37 2.54 -9.09
C GLU A 237 -14.58 2.42 -8.16
N ALA A 238 -15.73 2.87 -8.63
CA ALA A 238 -17.03 2.68 -8.00
C ALA A 238 -17.78 1.54 -8.73
N ALA A 239 -18.52 0.71 -7.99
CA ALA A 239 -19.36 -0.38 -8.52
C ALA A 239 -20.81 0.09 -8.75
#